data_b4cd74463e3e725eb986c227ad61a460
#
_entry.id   b4cd74463e3e725eb986c227ad61a460
#
_cell.length_a   1.000
_cell.length_b   1.000
_cell.length_c   1.000
_cell.angle_alpha   90.00
_cell.angle_beta   90.00
_cell.angle_gamma   90.00
#
_symmetry.space_group_name_H-M   'P 1'
#
loop_
_entity.id
_entity.type
_entity.pdbx_description
1 polymer ?
#
loop_
_entity_poly.entity_id
_entity_poly.type
_entity_poly.pdbx_seq_one_letter_code
_entity_poly.pdbx_strand_id
1 'polypeptide(L)'
;MKKMLAFLLPLALTLSLTACAPRDEREDENAQYSAKPVIYLYPEEAQDEVCDAKPVAYLYPQTETEITVRLDYDGELTCTYPAYADGWTVSARPDGTLTDKDGQTYRYLYWEGVSDTEYDFSTGFCVPGSGTAEFLEDALARLGLNRAEANEFIIYWLPLMQENAYNLIAFQHEAYTKSARLTITPEPDTLIRVFMAFKPLAAPVEIAPQTLEAPARTGFTAVEWGGAACR
;
A
#
# COMPACT_ATOMS: atom_id res chain seq x y z
N MET A 1 -33.09 -56.30 -77.60
CA MET A 1 -34.24 -55.50 -77.17
C MET A 1 -33.91 -54.98 -75.73
N LYS A 2 -34.23 -53.72 -75.47
CA LYS A 2 -34.09 -52.90 -74.26
C LYS A 2 -32.76 -52.26 -74.10
N LYS A 3 -32.78 -51.01 -74.49
CA LYS A 3 -31.78 -49.93 -74.26
C LYS A 3 -31.80 -49.56 -72.79
N MET A 4 -30.61 -49.50 -72.13
CA MET A 4 -30.47 -48.80 -70.85
C MET A 4 -29.65 -47.58 -71.10
N LEU A 5 -30.26 -46.44 -70.79
CA LEU A 5 -29.75 -45.09 -70.89
C LEU A 5 -28.90 -44.85 -69.70
N ALA A 6 -27.60 -44.59 -69.90
CA ALA A 6 -26.69 -44.17 -68.80
C ALA A 6 -26.74 -42.65 -68.71
N PHE A 7 -27.18 -42.14 -67.53
CA PHE A 7 -27.12 -40.73 -67.18
C PHE A 7 -25.71 -40.42 -66.63
N LEU A 8 -24.98 -39.67 -67.37
CA LEU A 8 -23.74 -39.04 -66.93
C LEU A 8 -24.08 -37.74 -66.16
N LEU A 9 -23.79 -37.76 -64.84
CA LEU A 9 -23.86 -36.56 -63.98
C LEU A 9 -22.53 -35.87 -64.05
N PRO A 10 -22.41 -34.57 -64.38
CA PRO A 10 -21.16 -33.83 -64.29
C PRO A 10 -20.94 -33.43 -62.84
N LEU A 11 -19.83 -33.89 -62.29
CA LEU A 11 -19.30 -33.47 -60.99
C LEU A 11 -18.71 -32.05 -61.13
N ALA A 12 -19.44 -31.04 -60.67
CA ALA A 12 -18.96 -29.69 -60.60
C ALA A 12 -18.01 -29.55 -59.39
N LEU A 13 -16.72 -29.47 -59.69
CA LEU A 13 -15.67 -29.18 -58.70
C LEU A 13 -15.70 -27.70 -58.40
N THR A 14 -16.35 -27.28 -57.30
CA THR A 14 -16.27 -25.93 -56.80
C THR A 14 -14.95 -25.75 -56.04
N LEU A 15 -13.97 -25.07 -56.66
CA LEU A 15 -12.78 -24.60 -55.99
C LEU A 15 -13.20 -23.45 -55.08
N SER A 16 -13.24 -23.73 -53.78
CA SER A 16 -13.36 -22.68 -52.74
C SER A 16 -12.02 -22.00 -52.63
N LEU A 17 -11.89 -20.83 -53.25
CA LEU A 17 -10.83 -19.88 -52.96
C LEU A 17 -11.09 -19.31 -51.59
N THR A 18 -10.42 -19.85 -50.58
CA THR A 18 -10.32 -19.22 -49.27
C THR A 18 -9.39 -18.04 -49.43
N ALA A 19 -9.95 -16.86 -49.65
CA ALA A 19 -9.24 -15.63 -49.56
C ALA A 19 -8.76 -15.47 -48.08
N CYS A 20 -7.45 -15.50 -47.88
CA CYS A 20 -6.87 -14.99 -46.63
C CYS A 20 -7.20 -13.52 -46.54
N ALA A 21 -8.18 -13.18 -45.71
CA ALA A 21 -8.36 -11.81 -45.28
C ALA A 21 -7.14 -11.41 -44.45
N PRO A 22 -6.54 -10.24 -44.65
CA PRO A 22 -5.51 -9.76 -43.75
C PRO A 22 -6.11 -9.64 -42.36
N ARG A 23 -5.42 -10.25 -41.38
CA ARG A 23 -5.74 -10.14 -39.96
C ARG A 23 -5.62 -8.67 -39.59
N ASP A 24 -6.73 -8.07 -39.21
CA ASP A 24 -6.77 -6.69 -38.76
C ASP A 24 -6.02 -6.61 -37.41
N GLU A 25 -4.81 -6.05 -37.42
CA GLU A 25 -3.95 -5.90 -36.23
C GLU A 25 -4.45 -4.78 -35.28
N ARG A 26 -5.73 -4.37 -35.40
CA ARG A 26 -6.30 -3.28 -34.61
C ARG A 26 -7.12 -3.68 -33.42
N GLU A 27 -7.13 -4.95 -33.03
CA GLU A 27 -7.93 -5.40 -31.88
C GLU A 27 -7.19 -5.44 -30.54
N ASP A 28 -5.91 -5.08 -30.46
CA ASP A 28 -5.16 -5.14 -29.20
C ASP A 28 -4.95 -3.79 -28.50
N GLU A 29 -5.50 -2.69 -29.01
CA GLU A 29 -5.45 -1.39 -28.28
C GLU A 29 -6.43 -1.29 -27.11
N ASN A 30 -7.25 -2.30 -26.85
CA ASN A 30 -8.10 -2.41 -25.68
C ASN A 30 -7.77 -3.63 -24.80
N ALA A 31 -6.53 -4.05 -24.77
CA ALA A 31 -6.04 -4.85 -23.67
C ALA A 31 -6.10 -3.97 -22.41
N GLN A 32 -7.28 -3.88 -21.83
CA GLN A 32 -7.48 -3.42 -20.46
C GLN A 32 -6.54 -4.25 -19.62
N TYR A 33 -5.38 -3.69 -19.26
CA TYR A 33 -4.59 -4.21 -18.16
C TYR A 33 -5.52 -4.18 -16.98
N SER A 34 -6.08 -5.34 -16.64
CA SER A 34 -6.77 -5.56 -15.40
C SER A 34 -5.70 -5.43 -14.31
N ALA A 35 -5.42 -4.19 -13.92
CA ALA A 35 -4.83 -3.96 -12.62
C ALA A 35 -5.71 -4.74 -11.66
N LYS A 36 -5.12 -5.67 -10.91
CA LYS A 36 -5.88 -6.38 -9.87
C LYS A 36 -6.32 -5.27 -8.91
N PRO A 37 -7.58 -4.82 -8.94
CA PRO A 37 -8.03 -3.85 -7.96
C PRO A 37 -8.01 -4.59 -6.63
N VAL A 38 -7.30 -4.06 -5.68
CA VAL A 38 -7.58 -4.36 -4.29
C VAL A 38 -8.93 -3.71 -4.04
N ILE A 39 -10.00 -4.49 -4.10
CA ILE A 39 -11.35 -4.00 -3.84
C ILE A 39 -11.49 -3.95 -2.32
N TYR A 40 -11.32 -2.77 -1.75
CA TYR A 40 -11.75 -2.53 -0.39
C TYR A 40 -13.27 -2.39 -0.40
N LEU A 41 -13.98 -3.36 0.15
CA LEU A 41 -15.42 -3.26 0.39
C LEU A 41 -15.60 -2.45 1.68
N TYR A 42 -15.89 -1.17 1.53
CA TYR A 42 -16.35 -0.35 2.64
C TYR A 42 -17.84 -0.64 2.86
N PRO A 43 -18.27 -1.05 4.06
CA PRO A 43 -19.70 -1.17 4.34
C PRO A 43 -20.36 0.20 4.25
N GLU A 44 -21.51 0.26 3.62
CA GLU A 44 -22.31 1.49 3.39
C GLU A 44 -22.99 2.03 4.66
N GLU A 45 -22.92 1.31 5.77
CA GLU A 45 -23.51 1.73 7.05
C GLU A 45 -22.42 2.38 7.92
N ALA A 46 -22.74 3.59 8.40
CA ALA A 46 -21.91 4.33 9.34
C ALA A 46 -21.75 3.50 10.63
N GLN A 47 -20.65 2.76 10.69
CA GLN A 47 -20.11 2.30 11.96
C GLN A 47 -19.27 3.44 12.53
N ASP A 48 -19.32 3.61 13.85
CA ASP A 48 -18.53 4.56 14.60
C ASP A 48 -17.08 4.56 14.10
N GLU A 49 -16.44 5.75 14.09
CA GLU A 49 -15.15 6.07 13.44
C GLU A 49 -14.04 5.02 13.73
N VAL A 50 -14.08 3.90 13.05
CA VAL A 50 -13.01 2.90 13.09
C VAL A 50 -12.00 3.29 12.04
N CYS A 51 -10.86 3.80 12.47
CA CYS A 51 -9.75 4.09 11.57
C CYS A 51 -8.87 2.84 11.44
N ASP A 52 -8.78 2.28 10.24
CA ASP A 52 -7.89 1.17 9.95
C ASP A 52 -6.43 1.64 9.93
N ALA A 53 -5.61 1.13 10.82
CA ALA A 53 -4.17 1.35 10.78
C ALA A 53 -3.52 0.33 9.82
N LYS A 54 -2.56 0.79 8.99
CA LYS A 54 -1.88 -0.05 7.99
C LYS A 54 -0.36 0.20 7.99
N PRO A 55 0.36 -0.15 9.05
CA PRO A 55 1.78 0.10 9.13
C PRO A 55 2.66 -0.97 8.48
N VAL A 56 3.85 -0.54 8.06
CA VAL A 56 4.98 -1.38 7.68
C VAL A 56 6.22 -0.97 8.47
N ALA A 57 7.02 -1.94 8.90
CA ALA A 57 8.26 -1.71 9.64
C ALA A 57 9.48 -2.24 8.89
N TYR A 58 10.46 -1.37 8.65
CA TYR A 58 11.75 -1.67 8.04
C TYR A 58 12.83 -1.70 9.13
N LEU A 59 13.80 -2.60 8.98
CA LEU A 59 14.90 -2.78 9.93
C LEU A 59 16.23 -2.72 9.18
N TYR A 60 17.08 -1.75 9.55
CA TYR A 60 18.38 -1.48 8.92
C TYR A 60 19.51 -1.58 9.97
N PRO A 61 19.91 -2.77 10.40
CA PRO A 61 21.07 -2.94 11.29
C PRO A 61 22.38 -2.65 10.55
N GLN A 62 23.46 -2.36 11.28
CA GLN A 62 24.78 -2.13 10.69
C GLN A 62 25.45 -3.40 10.16
N THR A 63 25.11 -4.54 10.72
CA THR A 63 25.53 -5.87 10.29
C THR A 63 24.34 -6.80 10.30
N GLU A 64 24.42 -7.94 9.61
CA GLU A 64 23.35 -8.94 9.68
C GLU A 64 23.08 -9.33 11.14
N THR A 65 21.87 -9.12 11.58
CA THR A 65 21.48 -9.23 12.99
C THR A 65 20.12 -9.91 13.11
N GLU A 66 20.01 -10.85 14.05
CA GLU A 66 18.71 -11.39 14.46
C GLU A 66 17.95 -10.35 15.26
N ILE A 67 16.76 -10.01 14.81
CA ILE A 67 15.91 -8.97 15.40
C ILE A 67 14.54 -9.57 15.70
N THR A 68 14.08 -9.35 16.94
CA THR A 68 12.70 -9.67 17.34
C THR A 68 11.91 -8.37 17.42
N VAL A 69 10.73 -8.34 16.77
CA VAL A 69 9.77 -7.22 16.83
C VAL A 69 8.49 -7.72 17.47
N ARG A 70 8.06 -7.06 18.54
CA ARG A 70 6.76 -7.29 19.17
C ARG A 70 5.90 -6.06 19.09
N LEU A 71 4.65 -6.28 18.77
CA LEU A 71 3.61 -5.27 18.71
C LEU A 71 2.61 -5.52 19.85
N ASP A 72 2.42 -4.52 20.69
CA ASP A 72 1.34 -4.44 21.66
C ASP A 72 0.35 -3.39 21.14
N TYR A 73 -0.74 -3.86 20.55
CA TYR A 73 -1.74 -3.05 19.86
C TYR A 73 -3.03 -2.98 20.68
N ASP A 74 -3.47 -1.75 20.96
CA ASP A 74 -4.73 -1.47 21.64
C ASP A 74 -5.89 -1.51 20.64
N GLY A 75 -6.18 -2.72 20.14
CA GLY A 75 -7.15 -2.98 19.10
C GLY A 75 -7.11 -4.43 18.63
N GLU A 76 -7.72 -4.72 17.51
CA GLU A 76 -7.74 -6.03 16.87
C GLU A 76 -6.88 -6.02 15.61
N LEU A 77 -5.91 -6.95 15.51
CA LEU A 77 -5.13 -7.17 14.29
C LEU A 77 -5.98 -7.89 13.26
N THR A 78 -6.15 -7.29 12.09
CA THR A 78 -6.95 -7.84 10.99
C THR A 78 -6.10 -8.54 9.94
N CYS A 79 -4.84 -8.12 9.76
CA CYS A 79 -3.91 -8.72 8.82
C CYS A 79 -2.46 -8.54 9.27
N THR A 80 -1.61 -9.54 9.04
CA THR A 80 -0.16 -9.45 9.27
C THR A 80 0.60 -10.21 8.20
N TYR A 81 1.76 -9.67 7.76
CA TYR A 81 2.63 -10.35 6.83
C TYR A 81 4.11 -9.99 7.05
N PRO A 82 5.00 -11.00 7.31
CA PRO A 82 4.66 -12.41 7.57
C PRO A 82 3.70 -12.58 8.76
N ALA A 83 3.15 -13.78 8.91
CA ALA A 83 2.19 -14.04 9.98
C ALA A 83 2.77 -13.70 11.36
N TYR A 84 2.00 -12.94 12.14
CA TYR A 84 2.33 -12.59 13.52
C TYR A 84 1.82 -13.67 14.48
N ALA A 85 2.69 -14.15 15.37
CA ALA A 85 2.29 -15.00 16.47
C ALA A 85 2.51 -14.24 17.80
N ASP A 86 3.63 -14.51 18.50
CA ASP A 86 4.05 -13.77 19.69
C ASP A 86 5.11 -12.70 19.36
N GLY A 87 5.23 -12.31 18.11
CA GLY A 87 6.24 -11.42 17.54
C GLY A 87 6.77 -11.95 16.21
N TRP A 88 7.56 -11.13 15.53
CA TRP A 88 8.38 -11.53 14.39
C TRP A 88 9.82 -11.68 14.84
N THR A 89 10.48 -12.77 14.45
CA THR A 89 11.92 -12.95 14.60
C THR A 89 12.51 -13.17 13.22
N VAL A 90 13.40 -12.28 12.80
CA VAL A 90 14.01 -12.26 11.47
C VAL A 90 15.51 -11.98 11.56
N SER A 91 16.30 -12.51 10.61
CA SER A 91 17.64 -12.00 10.34
C SER A 91 17.51 -10.81 9.41
N ALA A 92 17.89 -9.62 9.87
CA ALA A 92 17.86 -8.40 9.10
C ALA A 92 19.26 -8.03 8.60
N ARG A 93 19.36 -7.57 7.35
CA ARG A 93 20.62 -7.11 6.73
C ARG A 93 20.65 -5.58 6.67
N PRO A 94 21.85 -4.98 6.49
CA PRO A 94 22.00 -3.53 6.36
C PRO A 94 21.19 -2.92 5.19
N ASP A 95 20.91 -3.68 4.16
CA ASP A 95 20.09 -3.26 3.01
C ASP A 95 18.58 -3.32 3.28
N GLY A 96 18.17 -3.74 4.48
CA GLY A 96 16.78 -3.90 4.90
C GLY A 96 16.14 -5.23 4.50
N THR A 97 16.88 -6.16 3.90
CA THR A 97 16.36 -7.50 3.62
C THR A 97 16.17 -8.26 4.92
N LEU A 98 14.97 -8.75 5.14
CA LEU A 98 14.59 -9.57 6.30
C LEU A 98 14.45 -11.02 5.86
N THR A 99 14.98 -11.96 6.63
CA THR A 99 14.87 -13.39 6.35
C THR A 99 14.30 -14.09 7.59
N ASP A 100 13.22 -14.85 7.42
CA ASP A 100 12.64 -15.64 8.51
C ASP A 100 13.38 -16.96 8.74
N LYS A 101 12.94 -17.72 9.75
CA LYS A 101 13.49 -19.03 10.10
C LYS A 101 13.36 -20.09 8.99
N ASP A 102 12.44 -19.89 8.05
CA ASP A 102 12.18 -20.81 6.92
C ASP A 102 12.92 -20.38 5.66
N GLY A 103 13.74 -19.29 5.74
CA GLY A 103 14.56 -18.76 4.66
C GLY A 103 13.78 -17.90 3.66
N GLN A 104 12.53 -17.52 3.97
CA GLN A 104 11.76 -16.59 3.16
C GLN A 104 12.24 -15.16 3.39
N THR A 105 12.25 -14.35 2.32
CA THR A 105 12.75 -12.98 2.40
C THR A 105 11.63 -11.96 2.27
N TYR A 106 11.74 -10.87 3.03
CA TYR A 106 10.79 -9.78 3.08
C TYR A 106 11.51 -8.44 3.03
N ARG A 107 10.79 -7.39 2.61
CA ARG A 107 11.26 -5.99 2.66
C ARG A 107 10.93 -5.33 3.98
N TYR A 108 9.82 -5.70 4.59
CA TYR A 108 9.27 -5.12 5.80
C TYR A 108 8.36 -6.11 6.51
N LEU A 109 8.05 -5.82 7.74
CA LEU A 109 6.99 -6.47 8.52
C LEU A 109 5.73 -5.62 8.37
N TYR A 110 4.62 -6.24 7.99
CA TYR A 110 3.35 -5.56 7.74
C TYR A 110 2.29 -5.99 8.73
N TRP A 111 1.46 -5.05 9.15
CA TRP A 111 0.27 -5.33 9.91
C TRP A 111 -0.88 -4.37 9.58
N GLU A 112 -2.10 -4.83 9.78
CA GLU A 112 -3.31 -4.03 9.79
C GLU A 112 -4.08 -4.30 11.06
N GLY A 113 -4.83 -3.30 11.53
CA GLY A 113 -5.66 -3.44 12.69
C GLY A 113 -6.70 -2.34 12.79
N VAL A 114 -7.76 -2.63 13.54
CA VAL A 114 -8.83 -1.71 13.87
C VAL A 114 -8.77 -1.37 15.36
N SER A 115 -8.99 -0.12 15.70
CA SER A 115 -9.04 0.34 17.09
C SER A 115 -9.94 1.56 17.24
N ASP A 116 -10.32 1.86 18.46
CA ASP A 116 -11.05 3.07 18.83
C ASP A 116 -10.14 4.29 19.05
N THR A 117 -8.94 4.27 18.43
CA THR A 117 -7.97 5.35 18.57
C THR A 117 -8.49 6.63 17.93
N GLU A 118 -8.69 7.66 18.74
CA GLU A 118 -9.01 9.00 18.27
C GLU A 118 -7.75 9.73 17.82
N TYR A 119 -7.77 10.27 16.57
CA TYR A 119 -6.67 11.05 16.03
C TYR A 119 -6.94 12.54 16.16
N ASP A 120 -5.89 13.29 16.52
CA ASP A 120 -5.97 14.75 16.70
C ASP A 120 -5.79 15.47 15.35
N PHE A 121 -6.78 16.29 15.01
CA PHE A 121 -6.77 17.17 13.85
C PHE A 121 -6.82 18.66 14.26
N SER A 122 -6.40 18.99 15.47
CA SER A 122 -6.30 20.40 15.92
C SER A 122 -5.20 21.16 15.19
N THR A 123 -4.17 20.45 14.71
CA THR A 123 -3.11 20.95 13.83
C THR A 123 -2.92 19.99 12.66
N GLY A 124 -2.46 20.51 11.52
CA GLY A 124 -2.29 19.67 10.32
C GLY A 124 -2.11 20.49 9.06
N PHE A 125 -2.54 19.92 7.95
CA PHE A 125 -2.41 20.52 6.64
C PHE A 125 -3.70 20.29 5.83
N CYS A 126 -4.22 21.35 5.23
CA CYS A 126 -5.33 21.23 4.28
C CYS A 126 -4.76 21.31 2.87
N VAL A 127 -4.75 20.18 2.19
CA VAL A 127 -4.07 19.99 0.91
C VAL A 127 -5.10 19.68 -0.18
N PRO A 128 -5.11 20.39 -1.32
CA PRO A 128 -5.93 19.99 -2.48
C PRO A 128 -5.55 18.58 -2.93
N GLY A 129 -6.52 17.76 -3.34
CA GLY A 129 -6.26 16.40 -3.82
C GLY A 129 -5.16 16.35 -4.90
N SER A 130 -5.23 17.26 -5.88
CA SER A 130 -4.22 17.39 -6.94
C SER A 130 -2.81 17.78 -6.47
N GLY A 131 -2.67 18.36 -5.28
CA GLY A 131 -1.38 18.72 -4.68
C GLY A 131 -0.83 17.68 -3.70
N THR A 132 -1.58 16.60 -3.45
CA THR A 132 -1.24 15.62 -2.40
C THR A 132 0.10 14.93 -2.64
N ALA A 133 0.44 14.58 -3.90
CA ALA A 133 1.71 13.90 -4.20
C ALA A 133 2.92 14.77 -3.81
N GLU A 134 2.95 16.04 -4.22
CA GLU A 134 4.04 16.97 -3.92
C GLU A 134 4.14 17.23 -2.41
N PHE A 135 2.99 17.43 -1.75
CA PHE A 135 2.95 17.59 -0.31
C PHE A 135 3.53 16.38 0.43
N LEU A 136 3.15 15.16 0.04
CA LEU A 136 3.66 13.94 0.68
C LEU A 136 5.15 13.76 0.44
N GLU A 137 5.68 14.08 -0.74
CA GLU A 137 7.11 14.01 -1.03
C GLU A 137 7.93 14.90 -0.07
N ASP A 138 7.49 16.16 0.15
CA ASP A 138 8.15 17.08 1.08
C ASP A 138 7.97 16.64 2.54
N ALA A 139 6.74 16.35 2.95
CA ALA A 139 6.43 16.00 4.33
C ALA A 139 7.16 14.74 4.79
N LEU A 140 7.15 13.67 3.98
CA LEU A 140 7.80 12.41 4.32
C LEU A 140 9.32 12.53 4.39
N ALA A 141 9.93 13.34 3.51
CA ALA A 141 11.36 13.64 3.57
C ALA A 141 11.73 14.36 4.88
N ARG A 142 10.94 15.33 5.32
CA ARG A 142 11.11 16.03 6.60
C ARG A 142 10.90 15.12 7.80
N LEU A 143 10.01 14.15 7.68
CA LEU A 143 9.76 13.11 8.69
C LEU A 143 10.80 11.97 8.66
N GLY A 144 11.83 12.08 7.80
CA GLY A 144 12.98 11.19 7.81
C GLY A 144 12.83 9.91 6.99
N LEU A 145 11.79 9.76 6.19
CA LEU A 145 11.69 8.64 5.24
C LEU A 145 12.68 8.84 4.08
N ASN A 146 13.37 7.77 3.71
CA ASN A 146 14.16 7.79 2.48
C ASN A 146 13.25 7.69 1.24
N ARG A 147 13.82 7.90 0.04
CA ARG A 147 13.03 7.93 -1.20
C ARG A 147 12.28 6.61 -1.47
N ALA A 148 12.85 5.46 -1.13
CA ALA A 148 12.19 4.16 -1.34
C ALA A 148 11.00 3.96 -0.40
N GLU A 149 11.18 4.28 0.88
CA GLU A 149 10.12 4.23 1.90
C GLU A 149 8.97 5.21 1.57
N ALA A 150 9.33 6.44 1.19
CA ALA A 150 8.36 7.46 0.79
C ALA A 150 7.58 7.03 -0.47
N ASN A 151 8.24 6.41 -1.46
CA ASN A 151 7.54 5.89 -2.64
C ASN A 151 6.51 4.83 -2.29
N GLU A 152 6.84 3.88 -1.42
CA GLU A 152 5.91 2.83 -1.00
C GLU A 152 4.72 3.42 -0.24
N PHE A 153 4.97 4.42 0.63
CA PHE A 153 3.93 5.18 1.30
C PHE A 153 3.00 5.89 0.29
N ILE A 154 3.57 6.66 -0.62
CA ILE A 154 2.82 7.46 -1.59
C ILE A 154 2.00 6.56 -2.53
N ILE A 155 2.57 5.48 -3.05
CA ILE A 155 1.87 4.52 -3.93
C ILE A 155 0.64 3.94 -3.24
N TYR A 156 0.70 3.73 -1.92
CA TYR A 156 -0.41 3.19 -1.16
C TYR A 156 -1.49 4.26 -0.90
N TRP A 157 -1.11 5.44 -0.38
CA TRP A 157 -2.07 6.44 0.11
C TRP A 157 -2.61 7.38 -0.98
N LEU A 158 -1.80 7.75 -1.96
CA LEU A 158 -2.17 8.72 -2.99
C LEU A 158 -3.45 8.35 -3.74
N PRO A 159 -3.70 7.08 -4.14
CA PRO A 159 -4.94 6.72 -4.83
C PRO A 159 -6.22 6.98 -4.01
N LEU A 160 -6.12 7.01 -2.69
CA LEU A 160 -7.23 7.30 -1.79
C LEU A 160 -7.47 8.81 -1.57
N MET A 161 -6.51 9.65 -1.99
CA MET A 161 -6.46 11.07 -1.63
C MET A 161 -6.53 12.01 -2.84
N GLN A 162 -5.98 11.62 -3.99
CA GLN A 162 -5.78 12.52 -5.12
C GLN A 162 -7.07 13.02 -5.77
N GLU A 163 -8.16 12.24 -5.71
CA GLU A 163 -9.46 12.61 -6.28
C GLU A 163 -10.33 13.41 -5.31
N ASN A 164 -9.94 13.57 -4.06
CA ASN A 164 -10.66 14.39 -3.10
C ASN A 164 -10.51 15.88 -3.46
N ALA A 165 -11.53 16.69 -3.19
CA ALA A 165 -11.42 18.13 -3.38
C ALA A 165 -10.28 18.69 -2.49
N TYR A 166 -10.26 18.29 -1.23
CA TYR A 166 -9.20 18.57 -0.26
C TYR A 166 -9.01 17.38 0.67
N ASN A 167 -7.82 17.30 1.27
CA ASN A 167 -7.48 16.37 2.35
C ASN A 167 -7.04 17.17 3.57
N LEU A 168 -7.67 16.91 4.72
CA LEU A 168 -7.15 17.35 6.01
C LEU A 168 -6.21 16.26 6.50
N ILE A 169 -4.91 16.57 6.56
CA ILE A 169 -3.83 15.64 6.87
C ILE A 169 -3.22 16.02 8.20
N ALA A 170 -3.09 15.08 9.13
CA ALA A 170 -2.39 15.26 10.38
C ALA A 170 -1.49 14.06 10.68
N PHE A 171 -0.20 14.30 10.99
CA PHE A 171 0.70 13.25 11.40
C PHE A 171 0.57 13.02 12.91
N GLN A 172 0.34 11.75 13.28
CA GLN A 172 -0.01 11.32 14.63
C GLN A 172 1.19 10.64 15.28
N HIS A 173 1.81 11.26 16.24
CA HIS A 173 2.89 10.60 16.97
C HIS A 173 2.39 10.01 18.29
N GLU A 174 1.84 10.84 19.18
CA GLU A 174 1.47 10.40 20.52
C GLU A 174 0.30 9.43 20.53
N ALA A 175 -0.79 9.74 19.82
CA ALA A 175 -1.97 8.90 19.77
C ALA A 175 -1.61 7.52 19.21
N TYR A 176 -0.86 7.50 18.10
CA TYR A 176 -0.44 6.27 17.46
C TYR A 176 0.51 5.43 18.33
N THR A 177 1.54 6.05 18.92
CA THR A 177 2.52 5.30 19.72
C THR A 177 1.95 4.77 21.05
N LYS A 178 0.87 5.36 21.54
CA LYS A 178 0.12 4.82 22.70
C LYS A 178 -0.67 3.58 22.33
N SER A 179 -1.35 3.60 21.18
CA SER A 179 -2.21 2.47 20.75
C SER A 179 -1.41 1.34 20.10
N ALA A 180 -0.26 1.62 19.49
CA ALA A 180 0.59 0.63 18.83
C ALA A 180 2.03 0.71 19.38
N ARG A 181 2.29 -0.01 20.46
CA ARG A 181 3.62 -0.04 21.08
C ARG A 181 4.49 -1.09 20.43
N LEU A 182 5.64 -0.67 19.87
CA LEU A 182 6.65 -1.56 19.30
C LEU A 182 7.78 -1.80 20.30
N THR A 183 8.13 -3.07 20.49
CA THR A 183 9.35 -3.49 21.18
C THR A 183 10.26 -4.19 20.19
N ILE A 184 11.43 -3.63 19.92
CA ILE A 184 12.42 -4.14 18.97
C ILE A 184 13.65 -4.58 19.77
N THR A 185 14.12 -5.82 19.58
CA THR A 185 15.27 -6.36 20.27
C THR A 185 16.25 -6.96 19.25
N PRO A 186 17.52 -6.52 19.19
CA PRO A 186 18.11 -5.44 20.00
C PRO A 186 17.42 -4.08 19.73
N GLU A 187 17.50 -3.18 20.71
CA GLU A 187 16.93 -1.84 20.59
C GLU A 187 17.65 -1.05 19.47
N PRO A 188 16.90 -0.39 18.56
CA PRO A 188 17.51 0.41 17.51
C PRO A 188 18.10 1.71 18.07
N ASP A 189 19.25 2.14 17.51
CA ASP A 189 19.85 3.46 17.82
C ASP A 189 18.97 4.61 17.34
N THR A 190 18.18 4.38 16.28
CA THR A 190 17.23 5.35 15.72
C THR A 190 15.91 4.65 15.40
N LEU A 191 14.80 5.17 15.94
CA LEU A 191 13.45 4.74 15.61
C LEU A 191 12.68 5.91 14.99
N ILE A 192 12.25 5.76 13.73
CA ILE A 192 11.43 6.73 13.01
C ILE A 192 10.04 6.11 12.87
N ARG A 193 9.02 6.78 13.39
CA ARG A 193 7.62 6.34 13.27
C ARG A 193 6.78 7.45 12.67
N VAL A 194 6.25 7.21 11.46
CA VAL A 194 5.43 8.14 10.71
C VAL A 194 4.03 7.55 10.54
N PHE A 195 3.05 8.18 11.15
CA PHE A 195 1.66 7.77 11.01
C PHE A 195 0.82 8.95 10.55
N MET A 196 0.17 8.81 9.40
CA MET A 196 -0.69 9.82 8.80
C MET A 196 -2.15 9.49 9.01
N ALA A 197 -2.91 10.36 9.67
CA ALA A 197 -4.36 10.34 9.61
C ALA A 197 -4.85 11.39 8.61
N PHE A 198 -5.85 11.06 7.78
CA PHE A 198 -6.44 12.04 6.88
C PHE A 198 -7.96 11.93 6.81
N LYS A 199 -8.61 13.06 6.53
CA LYS A 199 -10.06 13.16 6.25
C LYS A 199 -10.29 13.83 4.91
N PRO A 200 -11.12 13.27 4.01
CA PRO A 200 -11.53 13.96 2.80
C PRO A 200 -12.44 15.15 3.14
N LEU A 201 -12.23 16.29 2.49
CA LEU A 201 -13.04 17.49 2.68
C LEU A 201 -13.61 17.98 1.35
N ALA A 202 -14.85 18.48 1.37
CA ALA A 202 -15.49 19.12 0.21
C ALA A 202 -15.01 20.56 -0.04
N ALA A 203 -14.49 21.23 1.00
CA ALA A 203 -14.01 22.61 0.94
C ALA A 203 -12.76 22.78 1.83
N PRO A 204 -11.89 23.76 1.55
CA PRO A 204 -10.71 23.99 2.35
C PRO A 204 -11.07 24.53 3.75
N VAL A 205 -10.22 24.18 4.70
CA VAL A 205 -10.28 24.68 6.09
C VAL A 205 -8.97 25.38 6.45
N GLU A 206 -9.06 26.39 7.30
CA GLU A 206 -7.86 27.01 7.90
C GLU A 206 -7.45 26.17 9.11
N ILE A 207 -6.18 25.77 9.14
CA ILE A 207 -5.62 24.97 10.22
C ILE A 207 -4.18 25.38 10.48
N ALA A 208 -3.76 25.36 11.74
CA ALA A 208 -2.38 25.61 12.11
C ALA A 208 -1.49 24.43 11.64
N PRO A 209 -0.36 24.70 10.95
CA PRO A 209 0.50 23.65 10.46
C PRO A 209 1.23 22.93 11.59
N GLN A 210 1.49 21.64 11.40
CA GLN A 210 2.36 20.86 12.27
C GLN A 210 3.84 21.13 11.95
N THR A 211 4.69 21.05 12.97
CA THR A 211 6.14 20.96 12.78
C THR A 211 6.51 19.53 12.40
N LEU A 212 7.17 19.37 11.26
CA LEU A 212 7.61 18.06 10.78
C LEU A 212 9.12 17.96 10.95
N GLU A 213 9.57 17.08 11.83
CA GLU A 213 10.97 16.84 12.15
C GLU A 213 11.21 15.35 12.39
N ALA A 214 12.41 14.88 12.09
CA ALA A 214 12.85 13.52 12.34
C ALA A 214 14.23 13.50 12.97
N PRO A 215 14.55 12.45 13.77
CA PRO A 215 15.90 12.22 14.23
C PRO A 215 16.83 11.88 13.05
N ALA A 216 18.11 12.24 13.18
CA ALA A 216 19.11 11.78 12.22
C ALA A 216 19.26 10.26 12.31
N ARG A 217 19.30 9.60 11.16
CA ARG A 217 19.54 8.15 11.09
C ARG A 217 20.97 7.83 11.51
N THR A 218 21.13 7.10 12.60
CA THR A 218 22.42 6.65 13.14
C THR A 218 22.33 5.19 13.56
N GLY A 219 23.41 4.46 13.41
CA GLY A 219 23.51 3.08 13.87
C GLY A 219 22.44 2.16 13.28
N PHE A 220 21.93 1.24 14.10
CA PHE A 220 20.76 0.44 13.74
C PHE A 220 19.52 1.35 13.69
N THR A 221 18.95 1.50 12.51
CA THR A 221 17.75 2.31 12.29
C THR A 221 16.56 1.40 12.00
N ALA A 222 15.47 1.60 12.76
CA ALA A 222 14.17 1.04 12.45
C ALA A 222 13.23 2.16 11.96
N VAL A 223 12.47 1.88 10.91
CA VAL A 223 11.51 2.82 10.34
C VAL A 223 10.16 2.15 10.24
N GLU A 224 9.15 2.77 10.82
CA GLU A 224 7.77 2.35 10.64
C GLU A 224 6.98 3.51 10.03
N TRP A 225 6.21 3.22 9.00
CA TRP A 225 5.22 4.15 8.51
C TRP A 225 3.86 3.47 8.32
N GLY A 226 2.82 4.24 8.50
CA GLY A 226 1.44 3.81 8.32
C GLY A 226 0.50 4.97 8.23
N GLY A 227 -0.79 4.69 8.28
CA GLY A 227 -1.80 5.74 8.30
C GLY A 227 -3.20 5.19 8.47
N ALA A 228 -4.16 6.12 8.53
CA ALA A 228 -5.57 5.84 8.63
C ALA A 228 -6.39 6.83 7.80
N ALA A 229 -7.40 6.32 7.10
CA ALA A 229 -8.42 7.13 6.48
C ALA A 229 -9.58 7.33 7.48
N CYS A 230 -9.77 8.56 7.94
CA CYS A 230 -10.82 8.91 8.88
C CYS A 230 -12.00 9.55 8.14
N ARG A 231 -13.20 9.41 8.67
CA ARG A 231 -14.45 9.97 8.10
C ARG A 231 -14.93 11.18 8.88
#